data_7ca2bbdc31924a3b4caa247483b41ec3
#
_entry.id   7ca2bbdc31924a3b4caa247483b41ec3
#
_cell.length_a   1.000
_cell.length_b   1.000
_cell.length_c   1.000
_cell.angle_alpha   90.00
_cell.angle_beta   90.00
_cell.angle_gamma   90.00
#
_symmetry.space_group_name_H-M   'P 1'
#
loop_
_entity.id
_entity.type
_entity.pdbx_description
1 polymer ?
#
loop_
_entity_poly.entity_id
_entity_poly.type
_entity_poly.pdbx_seq_one_letter_code
_entity_poly.pdbx_strand_id
1 'polypeptide(L)'
;MIKTLNLRPLSPASTLRKIVITSMLSASVAMSGCSLLSVYKIDLPQGTPITQTQAQKLQVGMNQNQVLYILGSPAIKDTLEPKRWDYIYDYQAGTDGRRKGIADVNNASQHLVIYFDDNGIVTRIQGVETLPK
;
A
#
# COMPACT_ATOMS: atom_id res chain seq x y z
N MET A 1 72.94 -9.67 38.66
CA MET A 1 71.76 -8.94 39.21
C MET A 1 70.53 -9.32 38.42
N ILE A 2 69.72 -10.28 38.89
CA ILE A 2 68.52 -10.75 38.24
C ILE A 2 67.33 -10.00 38.86
N LYS A 3 66.71 -9.09 38.10
CA LYS A 3 65.54 -8.37 38.55
C LYS A 3 64.31 -9.31 38.45
N THR A 4 63.81 -9.81 39.57
CA THR A 4 62.61 -10.62 39.65
C THR A 4 61.40 -9.78 39.29
N LEU A 5 60.74 -10.11 38.17
CA LEU A 5 59.50 -9.53 37.78
C LEU A 5 58.40 -10.02 38.74
N ASN A 6 57.87 -9.12 39.54
CA ASN A 6 56.81 -9.39 40.51
C ASN A 6 55.46 -9.39 39.74
N LEU A 7 55.03 -10.59 39.28
CA LEU A 7 53.71 -10.81 38.69
C LEU A 7 52.68 -10.81 39.83
N ARG A 8 51.95 -9.73 39.97
CA ARG A 8 50.79 -9.67 40.86
C ARG A 8 49.72 -10.66 40.35
N PRO A 9 49.19 -11.57 41.17
CA PRO A 9 48.13 -12.44 40.74
C PRO A 9 46.86 -11.61 40.49
N LEU A 10 46.38 -11.63 39.23
CA LEU A 10 45.06 -11.07 38.88
C LEU A 10 44.01 -11.84 39.62
N SER A 11 43.25 -11.18 40.51
CA SER A 11 42.13 -11.75 41.26
C SER A 11 41.12 -12.33 40.26
N PRO A 12 40.76 -13.62 40.40
CA PRO A 12 39.83 -14.30 39.47
C PRO A 12 38.45 -13.63 39.38
N ALA A 13 38.04 -12.94 40.46
CA ALA A 13 36.76 -12.23 40.53
C ALA A 13 36.71 -11.01 39.59
N SER A 14 37.81 -10.32 39.32
CA SER A 14 37.86 -9.15 38.47
C SER A 14 37.83 -9.51 36.99
N THR A 15 38.44 -10.63 36.60
CA THR A 15 38.43 -11.15 35.22
C THR A 15 37.06 -11.74 34.86
N LEU A 16 36.44 -12.50 35.73
CA LEU A 16 35.08 -13.00 35.54
C LEU A 16 34.06 -11.87 35.34
N ARG A 17 34.15 -10.82 36.17
CA ARG A 17 33.25 -9.64 36.05
C ARG A 17 33.41 -8.92 34.72
N LYS A 18 34.66 -8.76 34.22
CA LYS A 18 34.92 -8.15 32.91
C LYS A 18 34.39 -9.00 31.75
N ILE A 19 34.54 -10.32 31.82
CA ILE A 19 34.05 -11.26 30.82
C ILE A 19 32.52 -11.21 30.74
N VAL A 20 31.83 -11.20 31.88
CA VAL A 20 30.36 -11.12 31.94
C VAL A 20 29.84 -9.80 31.37
N ILE A 21 30.46 -8.68 31.70
CA ILE A 21 30.10 -7.35 31.17
C ILE A 21 30.28 -7.27 29.65
N THR A 22 31.40 -7.80 29.14
CA THR A 22 31.72 -7.80 27.71
C THR A 22 30.75 -8.71 26.94
N SER A 23 30.37 -9.86 27.50
CA SER A 23 29.40 -10.79 26.92
C SER A 23 27.98 -10.20 26.90
N MET A 24 27.54 -9.51 27.97
CA MET A 24 26.25 -8.81 27.98
C MET A 24 26.17 -7.67 26.98
N LEU A 25 27.28 -6.91 26.80
CA LEU A 25 27.32 -5.80 25.85
C LEU A 25 27.28 -6.29 24.40
N SER A 26 27.92 -7.42 24.08
CA SER A 26 27.88 -8.01 22.74
C SER A 26 26.54 -8.63 22.38
N ALA A 27 25.81 -9.19 23.35
CA ALA A 27 24.47 -9.75 23.13
C ALA A 27 23.42 -8.68 22.80
N SER A 28 23.52 -7.47 23.36
CA SER A 28 22.57 -6.38 23.09
C SER A 28 22.72 -5.78 21.69
N VAL A 29 23.90 -5.84 21.09
CA VAL A 29 24.13 -5.34 19.72
C VAL A 29 23.55 -6.30 18.66
N ALA A 30 23.52 -7.61 18.95
CA ALA A 30 23.02 -8.61 18.00
C ALA A 30 21.48 -8.56 17.81
N MET A 31 20.72 -8.01 18.76
CA MET A 31 19.25 -7.93 18.68
C MET A 31 18.73 -6.69 17.96
N SER A 32 19.56 -5.68 17.67
CA SER A 32 19.13 -4.42 17.05
C SER A 32 19.11 -4.46 15.51
N GLY A 33 19.55 -5.55 14.89
CA GLY A 33 19.77 -5.61 13.44
C GLY A 33 18.55 -5.89 12.57
N CYS A 34 17.43 -6.36 13.14
CA CYS A 34 16.30 -6.86 12.34
C CYS A 34 15.37 -5.79 11.78
N SER A 35 15.43 -4.55 12.24
CA SER A 35 14.51 -3.48 11.79
C SER A 35 15.10 -2.56 10.70
N LEU A 36 16.37 -2.74 10.32
CA LEU A 36 17.04 -1.89 9.33
C LEU A 36 16.82 -2.33 7.88
N LEU A 37 16.26 -3.53 7.65
CA LEU A 37 16.00 -4.07 6.33
C LEU A 37 14.50 -3.97 6.00
N SER A 38 13.98 -2.77 5.88
CA SER A 38 12.63 -2.59 5.32
C SER A 38 12.72 -2.71 3.79
N VAL A 39 12.05 -3.71 3.24
CA VAL A 39 11.93 -3.84 1.78
C VAL A 39 11.10 -2.68 1.24
N TYR A 40 11.67 -1.94 0.28
CA TYR A 40 10.93 -0.91 -0.44
C TYR A 40 9.81 -1.57 -1.25
N LYS A 41 8.57 -1.14 -1.01
CA LYS A 41 7.39 -1.57 -1.76
C LYS A 41 6.91 -0.39 -2.60
N ILE A 42 6.65 -0.64 -3.88
CA ILE A 42 6.06 0.34 -4.78
C ILE A 42 4.56 0.48 -4.50
N ASP A 43 4.02 1.65 -4.77
CA ASP A 43 2.58 1.88 -4.77
C ASP A 43 1.96 1.15 -5.96
N LEU A 44 0.87 0.41 -5.74
CA LEU A 44 0.19 -0.37 -6.77
C LEU A 44 -1.23 0.15 -6.99
N PRO A 45 -1.43 1.14 -7.87
CA PRO A 45 -2.74 1.52 -8.33
C PRO A 45 -3.28 0.48 -9.33
N GLN A 46 -4.53 0.07 -9.18
CA GLN A 46 -5.23 -0.84 -10.09
C GLN A 46 -6.56 -0.24 -10.49
N GLY A 47 -6.83 -0.19 -11.79
CA GLY A 47 -8.03 0.42 -12.35
C GLY A 47 -7.90 1.94 -12.59
N THR A 48 -9.03 2.60 -12.78
CA THR A 48 -9.09 4.03 -13.09
C THR A 48 -9.59 4.79 -11.86
N PRO A 49 -8.77 5.70 -11.27
CA PRO A 49 -9.23 6.54 -10.18
C PRO A 49 -10.31 7.50 -10.69
N ILE A 50 -11.49 7.43 -10.14
CA ILE A 50 -12.63 8.30 -10.47
C ILE A 50 -13.06 9.02 -9.21
N THR A 51 -13.33 10.33 -9.34
CA THR A 51 -13.87 11.14 -8.26
C THR A 51 -15.39 11.30 -8.38
N GLN A 52 -16.06 11.61 -7.26
CA GLN A 52 -17.49 11.95 -7.28
C GLN A 52 -17.78 13.10 -8.26
N THR A 53 -16.91 14.12 -8.33
CA THR A 53 -17.07 15.25 -9.23
C THR A 53 -17.08 14.83 -10.70
N GLN A 54 -16.30 13.82 -11.07
CA GLN A 54 -16.33 13.27 -12.43
C GLN A 54 -17.60 12.44 -12.66
N ALA A 55 -17.98 11.58 -11.71
CA ALA A 55 -19.17 10.76 -11.79
C ALA A 55 -20.47 11.59 -11.83
N GLN A 56 -20.53 12.72 -11.14
CA GLN A 56 -21.67 13.64 -11.16
C GLN A 56 -21.91 14.32 -12.52
N LYS A 57 -20.93 14.32 -13.42
CA LYS A 57 -21.11 14.81 -14.79
C LYS A 57 -21.87 13.83 -15.67
N LEU A 58 -21.97 12.57 -15.23
CA LEU A 58 -22.74 11.55 -15.94
C LEU A 58 -24.23 11.78 -15.78
N GLN A 59 -24.96 11.58 -16.85
CA GLN A 59 -26.42 11.68 -16.89
C GLN A 59 -27.02 10.51 -17.64
N VAL A 60 -28.18 10.07 -17.20
CA VAL A 60 -29.01 9.13 -17.97
C VAL A 60 -29.32 9.76 -19.33
N GLY A 61 -29.22 8.98 -20.40
CA GLY A 61 -29.37 9.47 -21.77
C GLY A 61 -28.05 9.75 -22.50
N MET A 62 -26.91 9.73 -21.81
CA MET A 62 -25.61 9.84 -22.48
C MET A 62 -25.25 8.57 -23.23
N ASN A 63 -24.52 8.70 -24.32
CA ASN A 63 -24.00 7.56 -25.07
C ASN A 63 -22.64 7.09 -24.51
N GLN A 64 -22.22 5.86 -24.89
CA GLN A 64 -20.96 5.26 -24.44
C GLN A 64 -19.74 6.13 -24.72
N ASN A 65 -19.67 6.84 -25.86
CA ASN A 65 -18.55 7.71 -26.20
C ASN A 65 -18.44 8.91 -25.23
N GLN A 66 -19.56 9.46 -24.82
CA GLN A 66 -19.59 10.55 -23.84
C GLN A 66 -19.12 10.06 -22.45
N VAL A 67 -19.53 8.85 -22.04
CA VAL A 67 -19.03 8.22 -20.81
C VAL A 67 -17.53 8.01 -20.88
N LEU A 68 -16.99 7.46 -21.98
CA LEU A 68 -15.55 7.28 -22.19
C LEU A 68 -14.79 8.61 -22.16
N TYR A 69 -15.37 9.66 -22.69
CA TYR A 69 -14.76 11.00 -22.67
C TYR A 69 -14.64 11.55 -21.24
N ILE A 70 -15.64 11.31 -20.39
CA ILE A 70 -15.68 11.82 -19.02
C ILE A 70 -14.82 10.97 -18.05
N LEU A 71 -14.94 9.65 -18.14
CA LEU A 71 -14.35 8.72 -17.18
C LEU A 71 -13.14 7.94 -17.69
N GLY A 72 -12.94 7.92 -19.03
CA GLY A 72 -11.97 7.01 -19.64
C GLY A 72 -12.49 5.58 -19.78
N SER A 73 -11.58 4.64 -20.03
CA SER A 73 -11.94 3.23 -20.20
C SER A 73 -12.34 2.57 -18.86
N PRO A 74 -13.44 1.79 -18.85
CA PRO A 74 -13.81 1.02 -17.67
C PRO A 74 -12.81 -0.08 -17.36
N ALA A 75 -12.71 -0.48 -16.10
CA ALA A 75 -11.85 -1.58 -15.66
C ALA A 75 -12.36 -2.92 -16.19
N ILE A 76 -13.67 -3.11 -16.22
CA ILE A 76 -14.30 -4.34 -16.71
C ILE A 76 -15.41 -3.99 -17.72
N LYS A 77 -15.33 -4.64 -18.88
CA LYS A 77 -16.43 -4.76 -19.85
C LYS A 77 -16.75 -6.24 -19.93
N ASP A 78 -17.86 -6.64 -19.30
CA ASP A 78 -18.27 -8.03 -19.30
C ASP A 78 -18.77 -8.43 -20.70
N THR A 79 -18.28 -9.54 -21.22
CA THR A 79 -18.77 -10.12 -22.48
C THR A 79 -20.13 -10.77 -22.34
N LEU A 80 -20.49 -11.19 -21.12
CA LEU A 80 -21.79 -11.79 -20.79
C LEU A 80 -22.86 -10.71 -20.56
N GLU A 81 -22.43 -9.55 -20.03
CA GLU A 81 -23.31 -8.38 -19.83
C GLU A 81 -22.72 -7.14 -20.57
N PRO A 82 -22.75 -7.10 -21.90
CA PRO A 82 -22.12 -6.04 -22.68
C PRO A 82 -22.72 -4.64 -22.43
N LYS A 83 -23.92 -4.60 -21.82
CA LYS A 83 -24.61 -3.38 -21.42
C LYS A 83 -24.21 -2.85 -20.06
N ARG A 84 -23.21 -3.45 -19.42
CA ARG A 84 -22.71 -3.06 -18.11
C ARG A 84 -21.23 -2.74 -18.18
N TRP A 85 -20.86 -1.58 -17.66
CA TRP A 85 -19.48 -1.16 -17.49
C TRP A 85 -19.19 -0.95 -16.01
N ASP A 86 -18.09 -1.57 -15.55
CA ASP A 86 -17.64 -1.46 -14.18
C ASP A 86 -16.33 -0.66 -14.12
N TYR A 87 -16.36 0.40 -13.32
CA TYR A 87 -15.21 1.20 -12.97
C TYR A 87 -14.82 0.88 -11.53
N ILE A 88 -13.74 0.17 -11.36
CA ILE A 88 -13.23 -0.26 -10.07
C ILE A 88 -11.87 0.37 -9.87
N TYR A 89 -11.59 0.82 -8.66
CA TYR A 89 -10.29 1.31 -8.27
C TYR A 89 -9.86 0.66 -6.97
N ASP A 90 -8.71 -0.01 -7.01
CA ASP A 90 -7.98 -0.52 -5.87
C ASP A 90 -6.60 0.15 -5.80
N TYR A 91 -6.13 0.40 -4.61
CA TYR A 91 -4.82 0.99 -4.37
C TYR A 91 -4.17 0.32 -3.17
N GLN A 92 -2.97 -0.19 -3.37
CA GLN A 92 -2.13 -0.70 -2.29
C GLN A 92 -0.97 0.26 -2.05
N ALA A 93 -0.98 0.90 -0.90
CA ALA A 93 0.08 1.82 -0.51
C ALA A 93 1.40 1.07 -0.29
N GLY A 94 2.39 1.39 -1.08
CA GLY A 94 3.77 0.98 -0.89
C GLY A 94 4.46 1.79 0.21
N THR A 95 5.78 1.85 0.16
CA THR A 95 6.58 2.57 1.16
C THR A 95 6.31 4.07 1.13
N ASP A 96 6.17 4.66 -0.05
CA ASP A 96 5.97 6.09 -0.20
C ASP A 96 4.53 6.51 0.09
N GLY A 97 3.53 5.73 -0.35
CA GLY A 97 2.13 5.96 -0.03
C GLY A 97 1.87 5.95 1.48
N ARG A 98 2.39 4.95 2.19
CA ARG A 98 2.29 4.87 3.66
C ARG A 98 3.00 6.02 4.37
N ARG A 99 4.16 6.45 3.87
CA ARG A 99 4.89 7.61 4.42
C ARG A 99 4.08 8.91 4.25
N LYS A 100 3.30 9.03 3.18
CA LYS A 100 2.39 10.14 2.92
C LYS A 100 1.05 10.01 3.64
N GLY A 101 0.82 8.93 4.38
CA GLY A 101 -0.45 8.67 5.08
C GLY A 101 -1.60 8.26 4.16
N ILE A 102 -1.30 7.77 2.95
CA ILE A 102 -2.31 7.29 2.02
C ILE A 102 -2.74 5.89 2.47
N ALA A 103 -4.03 5.70 2.68
CA ALA A 103 -4.61 4.42 3.06
C ALA A 103 -4.79 3.51 1.84
N ASP A 104 -4.77 2.19 2.10
CA ASP A 104 -5.12 1.20 1.08
C ASP A 104 -6.60 1.32 0.71
N VAL A 105 -6.91 1.19 -0.57
CA VAL A 105 -8.26 1.05 -1.12
C VAL A 105 -8.37 -0.36 -1.67
N ASN A 106 -9.11 -1.22 -0.98
CA ASN A 106 -9.16 -2.64 -1.30
C ASN A 106 -10.60 -3.12 -1.50
N ASN A 107 -10.71 -4.31 -2.10
CA ASN A 107 -11.97 -5.04 -2.27
C ASN A 107 -13.02 -4.27 -3.11
N ALA A 108 -12.56 -3.57 -4.14
CA ALA A 108 -13.47 -2.77 -4.98
C ALA A 108 -14.36 -1.81 -4.17
N SER A 109 -13.83 -1.25 -3.06
CA SER A 109 -14.60 -0.34 -2.21
C SER A 109 -14.98 0.95 -2.95
N GLN A 110 -14.22 1.33 -3.99
CA GLN A 110 -14.56 2.36 -4.94
C GLN A 110 -15.03 1.71 -6.24
N HIS A 111 -16.35 1.63 -6.42
CA HIS A 111 -16.96 0.90 -7.50
C HIS A 111 -18.14 1.68 -8.09
N LEU A 112 -17.99 2.10 -9.34
CA LEU A 112 -19.02 2.76 -10.12
C LEU A 112 -19.51 1.82 -11.21
N VAL A 113 -20.81 1.62 -11.34
CA VAL A 113 -21.43 0.76 -12.35
C VAL A 113 -22.35 1.59 -13.23
N ILE A 114 -22.16 1.45 -14.53
CA ILE A 114 -23.00 2.13 -15.53
C ILE A 114 -23.69 1.09 -16.40
N TYR A 115 -25.01 1.22 -16.51
CA TYR A 115 -25.84 0.35 -17.32
C TYR A 115 -26.31 1.08 -18.58
N PHE A 116 -26.30 0.36 -19.69
CA PHE A 116 -26.70 0.86 -21.02
C PHE A 116 -27.88 0.07 -21.57
N ASP A 117 -28.63 0.69 -22.46
CA ASP A 117 -29.62 0.02 -23.28
C ASP A 117 -28.99 -0.64 -24.52
N ASP A 118 -29.85 -1.21 -25.39
CA ASP A 118 -29.44 -1.83 -26.66
C ASP A 118 -28.78 -0.85 -27.65
N ASN A 119 -29.03 0.44 -27.51
CA ASN A 119 -28.48 1.49 -28.33
C ASN A 119 -27.18 2.09 -27.74
N GLY A 120 -26.70 1.58 -26.60
CA GLY A 120 -25.54 2.10 -25.92
C GLY A 120 -25.79 3.42 -25.17
N ILE A 121 -27.02 3.67 -24.74
CA ILE A 121 -27.41 4.86 -23.99
C ILE A 121 -27.48 4.51 -22.50
N VAL A 122 -26.96 5.38 -21.64
CA VAL A 122 -26.97 5.22 -20.18
C VAL A 122 -28.40 5.21 -19.65
N THR A 123 -28.78 4.12 -18.98
CA THR A 123 -30.08 3.96 -18.33
C THR A 123 -30.00 4.09 -16.82
N ARG A 124 -28.87 3.71 -16.22
CA ARG A 124 -28.69 3.73 -14.77
C ARG A 124 -27.21 3.87 -14.39
N ILE A 125 -26.96 4.59 -13.30
CA ILE A 125 -25.63 4.79 -12.70
C ILE A 125 -25.75 4.40 -11.22
N GLN A 126 -24.80 3.63 -10.70
CA GLN A 126 -24.76 3.18 -9.31
C GLN A 126 -23.35 3.31 -8.73
N GLY A 127 -23.25 3.53 -7.41
CA GLY A 127 -21.98 3.52 -6.71
C GLY A 127 -21.26 4.88 -6.67
N VAL A 128 -21.90 5.97 -7.07
CA VAL A 128 -21.31 7.32 -7.01
C VAL A 128 -20.88 7.69 -5.59
N GLU A 129 -21.63 7.24 -4.60
CA GLU A 129 -21.40 7.46 -3.17
C GLU A 129 -20.15 6.75 -2.64
N THR A 130 -19.67 5.71 -3.34
CA THR A 130 -18.46 4.97 -2.94
C THR A 130 -17.16 5.66 -3.36
N LEU A 131 -17.26 6.66 -4.25
CA LEU A 131 -16.13 7.36 -4.83
C LEU A 131 -15.58 8.45 -3.90
N PRO A 132 -14.28 8.76 -3.97
CA PRO A 132 -13.70 9.87 -3.24
C PRO A 132 -14.23 11.22 -3.75
N LYS A 133 -14.36 12.16 -2.83
CA LYS A 133 -14.80 13.54 -3.11
C LYS A 133 -13.78 14.32 -3.91
#